data_afcfb9ae2b91b5293f1b50a4c4e802d7
#
_entry.id   afcfb9ae2b91b5293f1b50a4c4e802d7
#
_cell.length_a   1.000
_cell.length_b   1.000
_cell.length_c   1.000
_cell.angle_alpha   90.00
_cell.angle_beta   90.00
_cell.angle_gamma   90.00
#
_symmetry.space_group_name_H-M   'P 1'
#
loop_
_entity.id
_entity.type
_entity.pdbx_description
1 polymer ?
#
loop_
_entity_poly.entity_id
_entity_poly.type
_entity_poly.pdbx_seq_one_letter_code
_entity_poly.pdbx_strand_id
1 'polypeptide(L)'
;MVGARRMRVPSLVVTFPTTAAAMSCEECCQRRGLPGRMIPVPGEVAAGCGLAWKTAPEARDELAAALAADGVPVEAMTVIELLEFR
;
A
#
# COMPACT_ATOMS: atom_id res chain seq x y z
N MET A 1 -25.93 17.03 12.24
CA MET A 1 -24.98 16.49 11.28
C MET A 1 -24.14 15.37 11.91
N VAL A 2 -23.97 14.32 11.21
CA VAL A 2 -23.15 13.22 11.69
C VAL A 2 -21.78 13.32 11.07
N GLY A 3 -20.76 13.38 11.91
CA GLY A 3 -19.39 13.38 11.42
C GLY A 3 -18.96 12.02 10.91
N ALA A 4 -17.83 11.99 10.27
CA ALA A 4 -17.23 10.74 9.84
C ALA A 4 -16.91 9.89 11.06
N ARG A 5 -17.14 8.60 10.95
CA ARG A 5 -16.82 7.64 12.02
C ARG A 5 -15.39 7.17 11.85
N ARG A 6 -14.72 7.00 12.98
CA ARG A 6 -13.43 6.32 12.99
C ARG A 6 -13.67 4.83 12.95
N MET A 7 -13.00 4.16 12.04
CA MET A 7 -13.06 2.71 11.91
C MET A 7 -11.67 2.15 11.72
N ARG A 8 -11.42 0.99 12.30
CA ARG A 8 -10.21 0.24 12.01
C ARG A 8 -10.52 -0.68 10.83
N VAL A 9 -9.76 -0.50 9.76
CA VAL A 9 -9.98 -1.22 8.51
C VAL A 9 -8.74 -2.04 8.19
N PRO A 10 -8.87 -3.38 8.02
CA PRO A 10 -7.73 -4.18 7.58
C PRO A 10 -7.24 -3.69 6.23
N SER A 11 -5.96 -3.44 6.14
CA SER A 11 -5.36 -2.91 4.93
C SER A 11 -4.05 -3.62 4.65
N LEU A 12 -3.78 -3.87 3.37
CA LEU A 12 -2.48 -4.34 2.95
C LEU A 12 -1.57 -3.13 2.80
N VAL A 13 -0.45 -3.17 3.49
CA VAL A 13 0.58 -2.14 3.40
C VAL A 13 1.82 -2.76 2.79
N VAL A 14 2.23 -2.23 1.66
CA VAL A 14 3.41 -2.69 0.94
C VAL A 14 4.52 -1.69 1.14
N THR A 15 5.66 -2.15 1.61
CA THR A 15 6.82 -1.30 1.82
C THR A 15 7.90 -1.62 0.79
N PHE A 16 8.79 -0.67 0.57
CA PHE A 16 9.76 -0.72 -0.50
C PHE A 16 11.17 -0.37 0.01
N PRO A 17 12.21 -0.95 -0.60
CA PRO A 17 13.58 -0.65 -0.19
C PRO A 17 14.01 0.78 -0.52
N THR A 18 13.39 1.41 -1.52
CA THR A 18 13.73 2.76 -1.95
C THR A 18 12.49 3.56 -2.31
N THR A 19 12.61 4.87 -2.29
CA THR A 19 11.54 5.77 -2.75
C THR A 19 11.25 5.55 -4.24
N ALA A 20 12.28 5.29 -5.04
CA ALA A 20 12.08 5.01 -6.46
C ALA A 20 11.22 3.78 -6.67
N ALA A 21 11.42 2.72 -5.88
CA ALA A 21 10.59 1.52 -5.95
C ALA A 21 9.12 1.83 -5.58
N ALA A 22 8.92 2.65 -4.56
CA ALA A 22 7.56 3.05 -4.17
C ALA A 22 6.86 3.82 -5.30
N MET A 23 7.57 4.73 -5.96
CA MET A 23 7.02 5.48 -7.08
C MET A 23 6.75 4.58 -8.27
N SER A 24 7.59 3.59 -8.51
CA SER A 24 7.36 2.60 -9.57
C SER A 24 6.10 1.77 -9.29
N CYS A 25 5.85 1.46 -8.02
CA CYS A 25 4.61 0.79 -7.64
C CYS A 25 3.38 1.65 -7.96
N GLU A 26 3.43 2.92 -7.64
CA GLU A 26 2.32 3.84 -7.95
C GLU A 26 2.06 3.88 -9.45
N GLU A 27 3.09 4.01 -10.25
CA GLU A 27 2.97 4.04 -11.71
C GLU A 27 2.41 2.72 -12.24
N CYS A 28 2.91 1.60 -11.73
CA CYS A 28 2.44 0.27 -12.10
C CYS A 28 0.94 0.14 -11.83
N CYS A 29 0.50 0.54 -10.64
CA CYS A 29 -0.91 0.44 -10.28
C CYS A 29 -1.79 1.37 -11.10
N GLN A 30 -1.34 2.58 -11.36
CA GLN A 30 -2.10 3.51 -12.20
C GLN A 30 -2.26 2.97 -13.61
N ARG A 31 -1.18 2.45 -14.18
CA ARG A 31 -1.20 1.92 -15.55
C ARG A 31 -2.07 0.69 -15.68
N ARG A 32 -2.11 -0.15 -14.66
CA ARG A 32 -2.86 -1.40 -14.66
C ARG A 32 -4.27 -1.28 -14.08
N GLY A 33 -4.63 -0.09 -13.57
CA GLY A 33 -5.93 0.11 -12.95
C GLY A 33 -6.10 -0.62 -11.62
N LEU A 34 -5.01 -0.86 -10.89
CA LEU A 34 -5.08 -1.52 -9.60
C LEU A 34 -5.42 -0.52 -8.50
N PRO A 35 -6.26 -0.91 -7.52
CA PRO A 35 -6.68 -0.01 -6.46
C PRO A 35 -5.56 0.23 -5.45
N GLY A 36 -5.64 1.35 -4.77
CA GLY A 36 -4.73 1.69 -3.70
C GLY A 36 -4.23 3.11 -3.80
N ARG A 37 -3.38 3.47 -2.87
CA ARG A 37 -2.78 4.81 -2.84
C ARG A 37 -1.48 4.80 -2.06
N MET A 38 -0.63 5.76 -2.37
CA MET A 38 0.59 6.00 -1.60
C MET A 38 0.26 6.65 -0.27
N ILE A 39 0.87 6.18 0.80
CA ILE A 39 0.73 6.75 2.14
C ILE A 39 2.11 6.83 2.80
N PRO A 40 2.26 7.69 3.81
CA PRO A 40 3.43 7.58 4.69
C PRO A 40 3.41 6.22 5.40
N VAL A 41 4.57 5.65 5.65
CA VAL A 41 4.67 4.37 6.34
C VAL A 41 4.03 4.50 7.72
N PRO A 42 3.06 3.63 8.07
CA PRO A 42 2.49 3.64 9.41
C PRO A 42 3.52 3.29 10.47
N GLY A 43 3.35 3.82 11.68
CA GLY A 43 4.29 3.60 12.77
C GLY A 43 4.44 2.15 13.18
N GLU A 44 3.43 1.30 12.88
CA GLU A 44 3.48 -0.13 13.19
C GLU A 44 4.37 -0.91 12.23
N VAL A 45 4.77 -0.30 11.11
CA VAL A 45 5.53 -0.98 10.08
C VAL A 45 6.87 -0.30 9.91
N ALA A 46 7.94 -1.07 10.02
CA ALA A 46 9.28 -0.55 9.76
C ALA A 46 9.54 -0.56 8.25
N ALA A 47 10.08 0.54 7.74
CA ALA A 47 10.45 0.62 6.33
C ALA A 47 11.55 1.66 6.13
N GLY A 48 12.40 1.41 5.16
CA GLY A 48 13.55 2.28 4.89
C GLY A 48 13.22 3.55 4.13
N CYS A 49 12.17 3.55 3.28
CA CYS A 49 11.95 4.68 2.39
C CYS A 49 10.89 5.69 2.88
N GLY A 50 10.16 5.39 3.93
CA GLY A 50 9.15 6.31 4.46
C GLY A 50 7.83 6.34 3.71
N LEU A 51 7.72 5.66 2.58
CA LEU A 51 6.49 5.58 1.78
C LEU A 51 6.01 4.15 1.65
N ALA A 52 4.70 3.97 1.61
CA ALA A 52 4.10 2.66 1.45
C ALA A 52 2.89 2.76 0.51
N TRP A 53 2.52 1.61 -0.06
CA TRP A 53 1.31 1.50 -0.86
C TRP A 53 0.24 0.83 -0.01
N LYS A 54 -0.92 1.44 0.08
CA LYS A 54 -2.05 0.92 0.84
C LYS A 54 -3.13 0.44 -0.12
N THR A 55 -3.62 -0.77 0.08
CA THR A 55 -4.73 -1.31 -0.67
C THR A 55 -5.53 -2.29 0.19
N ALA A 56 -6.57 -2.87 -0.37
CA ALA A 56 -7.35 -3.89 0.34
C ALA A 56 -6.57 -5.21 0.39
N PRO A 57 -6.69 -6.00 1.48
CA PRO A 57 -6.00 -7.29 1.57
C PRO A 57 -6.32 -8.24 0.42
N GLU A 58 -7.53 -8.16 -0.12
CA GLU A 58 -7.97 -9.01 -1.22
C GLU A 58 -7.20 -8.74 -2.52
N ALA A 59 -6.60 -7.57 -2.66
CA ALA A 59 -5.83 -7.22 -3.84
C ALA A 59 -4.38 -7.74 -3.82
N ARG A 60 -3.98 -8.44 -2.76
CA ARG A 60 -2.60 -8.84 -2.55
C ARG A 60 -2.01 -9.63 -3.69
N ASP A 61 -2.71 -10.68 -4.12
CA ASP A 61 -2.16 -11.59 -5.14
C ASP A 61 -2.02 -10.88 -6.49
N GLU A 62 -3.02 -10.11 -6.86
CA GLU A 62 -2.99 -9.35 -8.11
C GLU A 62 -1.88 -8.31 -8.09
N LEU A 63 -1.76 -7.60 -6.98
CA LEU A 63 -0.71 -6.58 -6.82
C LEU A 63 0.67 -7.23 -6.86
N ALA A 64 0.86 -8.32 -6.13
CA ALA A 64 2.14 -9.01 -6.09
C ALA A 64 2.57 -9.47 -7.49
N ALA A 65 1.62 -10.03 -8.26
CA ALA A 65 1.90 -10.47 -9.62
C ALA A 65 2.27 -9.30 -10.53
N ALA A 66 1.56 -8.18 -10.40
CA ALA A 66 1.83 -6.99 -11.21
C ALA A 66 3.20 -6.39 -10.90
N LEU A 67 3.54 -6.27 -9.62
CA LEU A 67 4.84 -5.72 -9.23
C LEU A 67 5.98 -6.61 -9.68
N ALA A 68 5.80 -7.94 -9.57
CA ALA A 68 6.80 -8.88 -10.05
C ALA A 68 6.98 -8.77 -11.58
N ALA A 69 5.88 -8.66 -12.31
CA ALA A 69 5.93 -8.54 -13.78
C ALA A 69 6.66 -7.27 -14.21
N ASP A 70 6.52 -6.19 -13.47
CA ASP A 70 7.16 -4.91 -13.79
C ASP A 70 8.54 -4.75 -13.14
N GLY A 71 9.01 -5.76 -12.42
CA GLY A 71 10.33 -5.72 -11.79
C GLY A 71 10.43 -4.72 -10.65
N VAL A 72 9.34 -4.41 -9.96
CA VAL A 72 9.33 -3.47 -8.83
C VAL A 72 9.79 -4.20 -7.57
N PRO A 73 10.91 -3.79 -6.94
CA PRO A 73 11.34 -4.43 -5.71
C PRO A 73 10.39 -4.09 -4.55
N VAL A 74 10.06 -5.11 -3.76
CA VAL A 74 9.17 -5.00 -2.59
C VAL A 74 9.95 -5.43 -1.36
N GLU A 75 9.84 -4.65 -0.29
CA GLU A 75 10.47 -5.02 0.98
C GLU A 75 9.58 -5.96 1.79
N ALA A 76 8.32 -5.60 1.97
CA ALA A 76 7.38 -6.43 2.74
C ALA A 76 5.94 -6.12 2.34
N MET A 77 5.06 -7.10 2.57
CA MET A 77 3.61 -6.93 2.48
C MET A 77 3.02 -7.34 3.80
N THR A 78 2.34 -6.42 4.46
CA THR A 78 1.83 -6.62 5.83
C THR A 78 0.37 -6.17 5.89
N VAL A 79 -0.48 -6.99 6.49
CA VAL A 79 -1.87 -6.57 6.75
C VAL A 79 -1.92 -5.97 8.14
N ILE A 80 -2.37 -4.72 8.21
CA ILE A 80 -2.56 -4.02 9.49
C ILE A 80 -3.92 -3.33 9.47
N GLU A 81 -4.40 -3.00 10.66
CA GLU A 81 -5.64 -2.23 10.78
C GLU A 81 -5.30 -0.75 10.85
N LEU A 82 -5.82 0.00 9.90
CA LEU A 82 -5.63 1.42 9.83
C LEU A 82 -6.93 2.15 10.18
N LEU A 83 -6.80 3.31 10.84
CA LEU A 83 -7.94 4.15 11.11
C LEU A 83 -8.38 4.86 9.84
N GLU A 84 -9.68 4.80 9.56
CA GLU A 84 -10.29 5.53 8.47
C GLU A 84 -11.54 6.25 8.98
N PHE A 85 -11.88 7.33 8.31
CA PHE A 85 -13.12 8.05 8.56
C PHE A 85 -14.13 7.67 7.49
N ARG A 86 -15.31 7.25 7.93
CA ARG A 86 -16.39 6.82 7.03
C ARG A 86 -17.69 7.49 7.38
#